data_9029a06b873a65e73f74db10e6dce5de
#
_entry.id   9029a06b873a65e73f74db10e6dce5de
#
_cell.length_a   1.000
_cell.length_b   1.000
_cell.length_c   1.000
_cell.angle_alpha   90.00
_cell.angle_beta   90.00
_cell.angle_gamma   90.00
#
_symmetry.space_group_name_H-M   'P 1'
#
loop_
_entity.id
_entity.type
_entity.pdbx_description
1 polymer ?
#
loop_
_entity_poly.entity_id
_entity_poly.type
_entity_poly.pdbx_seq_one_letter_code
_entity_poly.pdbx_strand_id
1 'polypeptide(L)'
;MGKRLDVSKLIDLDTILDRIEQSEFMALAIGDRFHEEGEVVNEMPYFKKVDGKTVIDEEAGIQYYYVDATMQSSERAINLMDVQLRSNNFGTLEQLEEDDIFTITIDRKKSDLSVATGKNINPYVSLEIYVSSVEKENDNDMN
;
A
#
# COMPACT_ATOMS: atom_id res chain seq x y z
N MET A 1 -25.07 -19.43 18.70
CA MET A 1 -24.55 -18.61 17.61
C MET A 1 -23.86 -17.38 18.13
N GLY A 2 -22.69 -17.18 17.70
CA GLY A 2 -21.96 -16.04 18.14
C GLY A 2 -22.38 -14.78 17.42
N LYS A 3 -22.16 -13.68 18.05
CA LYS A 3 -22.25 -12.41 17.39
C LYS A 3 -21.08 -12.27 16.46
N ARG A 4 -21.35 -11.69 15.31
CA ARG A 4 -20.28 -11.32 14.44
C ARG A 4 -19.55 -10.14 15.05
N LEU A 5 -18.24 -10.22 15.12
CA LEU A 5 -17.45 -9.10 15.58
C LEU A 5 -17.41 -8.01 14.52
N ASP A 6 -17.60 -6.79 14.97
CA ASP A 6 -17.44 -5.64 14.09
C ASP A 6 -16.02 -5.14 14.26
N VAL A 7 -15.16 -5.53 13.34
CA VAL A 7 -13.74 -5.21 13.43
C VAL A 7 -13.51 -3.71 13.44
N SER A 8 -14.36 -2.97 12.74
CA SER A 8 -14.19 -1.53 12.70
C SER A 8 -14.41 -0.87 14.06
N LYS A 9 -15.10 -1.54 14.96
CA LYS A 9 -15.25 -1.04 16.32
C LYS A 9 -14.08 -1.41 17.20
N LEU A 10 -13.39 -2.48 16.88
CA LEU A 10 -12.22 -2.91 17.63
C LEU A 10 -10.97 -2.19 17.18
N ILE A 11 -10.94 -1.77 15.93
CA ILE A 11 -9.78 -1.14 15.32
C ILE A 11 -10.21 0.24 14.85
N ASP A 12 -9.62 1.26 15.44
CA ASP A 12 -9.88 2.63 15.01
C ASP A 12 -8.98 2.96 13.84
N LEU A 13 -9.59 3.19 12.68
CA LEU A 13 -8.83 3.46 11.47
C LEU A 13 -7.88 4.65 11.63
N ASP A 14 -8.37 5.73 12.26
CA ASP A 14 -7.50 6.89 12.44
C ASP A 14 -6.28 6.59 13.29
N THR A 15 -6.45 5.78 14.32
CA THR A 15 -5.34 5.38 15.17
C THR A 15 -4.32 4.54 14.39
N ILE A 16 -4.82 3.63 13.54
CA ILE A 16 -3.95 2.82 12.71
C ILE A 16 -3.17 3.70 11.75
N LEU A 17 -3.86 4.63 11.09
CA LEU A 17 -3.21 5.50 10.12
C LEU A 17 -2.20 6.42 10.79
N ASP A 18 -2.50 6.90 12.01
CA ASP A 18 -1.54 7.71 12.77
C ASP A 18 -0.25 6.93 13.03
N ARG A 19 -0.37 5.68 13.42
CA ARG A 19 0.80 4.86 13.70
C ARG A 19 1.60 4.56 12.44
N ILE A 20 0.90 4.35 11.34
CA ILE A 20 1.57 4.11 10.07
C ILE A 20 2.34 5.35 9.65
N GLU A 21 1.76 6.54 9.83
CA GLU A 21 2.46 7.78 9.48
C GLU A 21 3.66 8.05 10.38
N GLN A 22 3.69 7.47 11.56
CA GLN A 22 4.83 7.60 12.46
C GLN A 22 5.91 6.56 12.23
N SER A 23 5.64 5.62 11.33
CA SER A 23 6.56 4.53 11.07
C SER A 23 7.45 4.84 9.88
N GLU A 24 8.58 4.16 9.81
CA GLU A 24 9.45 4.22 8.66
C GLU A 24 9.23 3.00 7.80
N PHE A 25 9.43 3.17 6.50
CA PHE A 25 9.28 2.10 5.54
C PHE A 25 10.54 1.98 4.70
N MET A 26 10.82 0.76 4.25
CA MET A 26 11.90 0.52 3.31
C MET A 26 11.30 0.10 1.98
N ALA A 27 11.67 0.79 0.92
CA ALA A 27 11.16 0.51 -0.41
C ALA A 27 11.73 -0.80 -0.95
N LEU A 28 10.87 -1.60 -1.56
CA LEU A 28 11.25 -2.88 -2.13
C LEU A 28 11.18 -2.80 -3.66
N ALA A 29 12.10 -3.47 -4.32
CA ALA A 29 12.10 -3.60 -5.77
C ALA A 29 11.60 -4.99 -6.12
N ILE A 30 10.30 -5.12 -6.29
CA ILE A 30 9.68 -6.40 -6.57
C ILE A 30 9.15 -6.41 -7.99
N GLY A 31 9.67 -7.33 -8.80
CA GLY A 31 9.14 -7.52 -10.12
C GLY A 31 7.89 -8.36 -10.08
N ASP A 32 6.95 -8.05 -10.92
CA ASP A 32 5.75 -8.85 -11.04
C ASP A 32 5.35 -8.93 -12.53
N ARG A 33 4.19 -9.52 -12.80
CA ARG A 33 3.77 -9.73 -14.18
C ARG A 33 3.51 -8.44 -14.95
N PHE A 34 3.44 -7.32 -14.28
CA PHE A 34 3.16 -6.03 -14.92
C PHE A 34 4.38 -5.14 -15.00
N HIS A 35 5.48 -5.51 -14.35
CA HIS A 35 6.64 -4.63 -14.19
C HIS A 35 7.93 -5.41 -14.36
N GLU A 36 8.96 -4.68 -14.73
CA GLU A 36 10.27 -5.28 -14.80
C GLU A 36 10.87 -5.43 -13.41
N GLU A 37 11.63 -6.49 -13.25
CA GLU A 37 12.33 -6.73 -12.01
C GLU A 37 13.30 -5.59 -11.73
N GLY A 38 13.32 -5.15 -10.50
CA GLY A 38 14.20 -4.06 -10.07
C GLY A 38 13.54 -2.71 -10.00
N GLU A 39 12.33 -2.58 -10.53
CA GLU A 39 11.62 -1.31 -10.44
C GLU A 39 10.94 -1.18 -9.09
N VAL A 40 10.98 0.00 -8.52
CA VAL A 40 10.38 0.29 -7.23
C VAL A 40 8.96 0.78 -7.41
N VAL A 41 8.75 1.73 -8.32
CA VAL A 41 7.40 2.26 -8.55
C VAL A 41 6.74 1.46 -9.64
N ASN A 42 5.59 0.90 -9.31
CA ASN A 42 4.85 0.02 -10.19
C ASN A 42 3.55 0.70 -10.63
N GLU A 43 3.00 0.20 -11.73
CA GLU A 43 1.74 0.72 -12.27
C GLU A 43 0.68 -0.35 -12.21
N MET A 44 -0.50 0.00 -11.71
CA MET A 44 -1.63 -0.91 -11.75
C MET A 44 -2.54 -0.48 -12.88
N PRO A 45 -2.66 -1.30 -13.93
CA PRO A 45 -3.52 -0.95 -15.06
C PRO A 45 -4.99 -1.22 -14.75
N TYR A 46 -5.87 -0.74 -15.61
CA TYR A 46 -7.25 -1.18 -15.61
C TYR A 46 -7.37 -2.47 -16.41
N PHE A 47 -8.40 -3.24 -16.11
CA PHE A 47 -8.64 -4.51 -16.77
C PHE A 47 -10.02 -4.53 -17.40
N LYS A 48 -10.17 -5.33 -18.43
CA LYS A 48 -11.46 -5.54 -19.08
C LYS A 48 -11.58 -7.01 -19.45
N LYS A 49 -12.79 -7.42 -19.79
CA LYS A 49 -13.06 -8.79 -20.24
C LYS A 49 -13.15 -8.82 -21.76
N VAL A 50 -12.40 -9.73 -22.38
CA VAL A 50 -12.47 -9.97 -23.80
C VAL A 50 -12.59 -11.47 -24.00
N ASP A 51 -13.71 -11.90 -24.58
CA ASP A 51 -14.00 -13.32 -24.78
C ASP A 51 -13.88 -14.14 -23.50
N GLY A 52 -14.35 -13.57 -22.40
CA GLY A 52 -14.32 -14.23 -21.10
C GLY A 52 -12.99 -14.19 -20.38
N LYS A 53 -11.97 -13.61 -21.01
CA LYS A 53 -10.65 -13.51 -20.39
C LYS A 53 -10.39 -12.10 -19.91
N THR A 54 -9.71 -11.98 -18.79
CA THR A 54 -9.33 -10.68 -18.26
C THR A 54 -8.03 -10.23 -18.90
N VAL A 55 -8.07 -9.07 -19.53
CA VAL A 55 -6.89 -8.49 -20.18
C VAL A 55 -6.73 -7.04 -19.75
N ILE A 56 -5.55 -6.50 -19.96
CA ILE A 56 -5.30 -5.10 -19.62
C ILE A 56 -6.05 -4.20 -20.58
N ASP A 57 -6.72 -3.19 -20.04
CA ASP A 57 -7.40 -2.17 -20.83
C ASP A 57 -6.45 -1.00 -21.02
N GLU A 58 -5.71 -1.03 -22.10
CA GLU A 58 -4.70 0.00 -22.36
C GLU A 58 -5.31 1.37 -22.59
N GLU A 59 -6.52 1.43 -23.10
CA GLU A 59 -7.17 2.72 -23.36
C GLU A 59 -7.59 3.41 -22.07
N ALA A 60 -7.90 2.64 -21.02
CA ALA A 60 -8.32 3.21 -19.76
C ALA A 60 -7.15 3.80 -18.96
N GLY A 61 -5.92 3.41 -19.29
CA GLY A 61 -4.75 3.97 -18.64
C GLY A 61 -4.39 3.26 -17.34
N ILE A 62 -3.84 4.03 -16.40
CA ILE A 62 -3.32 3.52 -15.15
C ILE A 62 -4.30 3.84 -14.02
N GLN A 63 -4.65 2.83 -13.23
CA GLN A 63 -5.52 3.01 -12.07
C GLN A 63 -4.81 3.78 -10.95
N TYR A 64 -3.63 3.33 -10.63
CA TYR A 64 -2.80 3.96 -9.59
C TYR A 64 -1.37 3.45 -9.74
N TYR A 65 -0.47 4.17 -9.11
CA TYR A 65 0.92 3.74 -8.98
C TYR A 65 1.10 3.21 -7.57
N TYR A 66 2.06 2.31 -7.37
CA TYR A 66 2.27 1.78 -6.03
C TYR A 66 3.72 1.38 -5.81
N VAL A 67 4.08 1.36 -4.53
CA VAL A 67 5.38 0.89 -4.08
C VAL A 67 5.10 -0.14 -3.00
N ASP A 68 5.77 -1.28 -3.10
CA ASP A 68 5.76 -2.25 -2.02
C ASP A 68 6.85 -1.88 -1.03
N ALA A 69 6.53 -1.92 0.24
CA ALA A 69 7.46 -1.50 1.27
C ALA A 69 7.32 -2.37 2.51
N THR A 70 8.38 -2.45 3.26
CA THR A 70 8.39 -3.17 4.53
C THR A 70 8.43 -2.15 5.65
N MET A 71 7.53 -2.29 6.60
CA MET A 71 7.51 -1.42 7.77
C MET A 71 8.72 -1.71 8.65
N GLN A 72 9.44 -0.66 9.00
CA GLN A 72 10.65 -0.77 9.80
C GLN A 72 10.40 -0.56 11.30
N SER A 73 9.19 -0.16 11.65
CA SER A 73 8.86 0.12 13.03
C SER A 73 8.85 -1.15 13.87
N SER A 74 9.29 -1.03 15.11
CA SER A 74 9.18 -2.12 16.07
C SER A 74 7.84 -2.09 16.79
N GLU A 75 6.94 -1.23 16.37
CA GLU A 75 5.64 -1.08 17.00
C GLU A 75 4.83 -2.35 16.82
N ARG A 76 4.45 -2.98 17.92
CA ARG A 76 3.76 -4.27 17.89
C ARG A 76 2.26 -4.17 17.72
N ALA A 77 1.71 -3.01 17.96
CA ALA A 77 0.26 -2.83 17.84
C ALA A 77 -0.19 -2.98 16.40
N ILE A 78 0.69 -2.68 15.46
CA ILE A 78 0.42 -2.85 14.04
C ILE A 78 1.59 -3.62 13.46
N ASN A 79 1.33 -4.87 13.17
CA ASN A 79 2.37 -5.73 12.64
C ASN A 79 2.17 -5.97 11.15
N LEU A 80 2.44 -4.93 10.37
CA LEU A 80 2.37 -5.01 8.93
C LEU A 80 3.77 -5.24 8.41
N MET A 81 4.01 -6.47 7.94
CA MET A 81 5.33 -6.82 7.42
C MET A 81 5.57 -6.12 6.10
N ASP A 82 4.63 -6.28 5.19
CA ASP A 82 4.72 -5.68 3.87
C ASP A 82 3.45 -4.90 3.61
N VAL A 83 3.58 -3.77 2.96
CA VAL A 83 2.44 -2.92 2.67
C VAL A 83 2.58 -2.35 1.27
N GLN A 84 1.46 -2.18 0.60
CA GLN A 84 1.42 -1.54 -0.70
C GLN A 84 0.96 -0.10 -0.51
N LEU A 85 1.80 0.83 -0.91
CA LEU A 85 1.51 2.25 -0.80
C LEU A 85 1.16 2.80 -2.17
N ARG A 86 -0.02 3.38 -2.30
CA ARG A 86 -0.58 3.78 -3.59
C ARG A 86 -0.65 5.29 -3.75
N SER A 87 -0.61 5.73 -5.00
CA SER A 87 -0.86 7.14 -5.35
C SER A 87 -1.41 7.19 -6.77
N ASN A 88 -2.31 8.14 -7.01
CA ASN A 88 -2.76 8.38 -8.38
C ASN A 88 -1.79 9.28 -9.15
N ASN A 89 -0.77 9.79 -8.46
CA ASN A 89 0.22 10.67 -9.05
C ASN A 89 1.59 10.02 -8.99
N PHE A 90 2.15 9.69 -10.16
CA PHE A 90 3.46 9.08 -10.24
C PHE A 90 4.51 9.91 -9.51
N GLY A 91 4.43 11.24 -9.64
CA GLY A 91 5.41 12.13 -9.01
C GLY A 91 5.50 11.99 -7.50
N THR A 92 4.43 11.52 -6.85
CA THR A 92 4.44 11.32 -5.41
C THR A 92 5.46 10.25 -5.01
N LEU A 93 5.61 9.22 -5.83
CA LEU A 93 6.42 8.06 -5.50
C LEU A 93 7.75 7.98 -6.26
N GLU A 94 7.90 8.78 -7.33
CA GLU A 94 8.99 8.55 -8.29
C GLU A 94 10.39 8.70 -7.70
N GLN A 95 10.55 9.44 -6.62
CA GLN A 95 11.85 9.63 -6.01
C GLN A 95 12.35 8.42 -5.24
N LEU A 96 11.47 7.45 -4.98
CA LEU A 96 11.84 6.28 -4.18
C LEU A 96 12.67 5.29 -5.00
N GLU A 97 13.74 4.81 -4.38
CA GLU A 97 14.61 3.79 -4.97
C GLU A 97 14.69 2.61 -4.01
N GLU A 98 15.16 1.48 -4.51
CA GLU A 98 15.28 0.29 -3.69
C GLU A 98 16.07 0.55 -2.42
N ASP A 99 15.53 0.05 -1.32
CA ASP A 99 16.12 0.17 0.02
C ASP A 99 16.09 1.57 0.62
N ASP A 100 15.47 2.52 -0.05
CA ASP A 100 15.26 3.84 0.56
C ASP A 100 14.40 3.71 1.80
N ILE A 101 14.78 4.44 2.83
CA ILE A 101 13.97 4.55 4.04
C ILE A 101 13.19 5.86 3.96
N PHE A 102 11.91 5.79 4.22
CA PHE A 102 11.05 6.95 4.06
C PHE A 102 9.86 6.90 5.02
N THR A 103 9.25 8.06 5.20
CA THR A 103 7.98 8.19 5.91
C THR A 103 6.93 8.66 4.94
N ILE A 104 5.68 8.57 5.32
CA ILE A 104 4.58 8.90 4.43
C ILE A 104 3.58 9.83 5.12
N THR A 105 2.85 10.58 4.30
CA THR A 105 1.64 11.25 4.72
C THR A 105 0.50 10.59 3.98
N ILE A 106 -0.50 10.16 4.71
CA ILE A 106 -1.60 9.38 4.15
C ILE A 106 -2.71 10.30 3.65
N ASP A 107 -3.23 9.96 2.47
CA ASP A 107 -4.44 10.60 1.97
C ASP A 107 -5.62 9.85 2.57
N ARG A 108 -6.14 10.35 3.68
CA ARG A 108 -7.15 9.65 4.45
C ARG A 108 -8.49 9.56 3.75
N LYS A 109 -8.75 10.44 2.81
CA LYS A 109 -9.98 10.39 2.05
C LYS A 109 -10.02 9.21 1.08
N LYS A 110 -8.86 8.82 0.59
CA LYS A 110 -8.76 7.72 -0.36
C LYS A 110 -8.42 6.38 0.29
N SER A 111 -7.91 6.42 1.50
CA SER A 111 -7.50 5.20 2.20
C SER A 111 -8.68 4.53 2.88
N ASP A 112 -8.67 3.23 2.91
CA ASP A 112 -9.81 2.48 3.42
C ASP A 112 -9.38 1.22 4.15
N LEU A 113 -10.25 0.78 5.04
CA LEU A 113 -10.07 -0.44 5.80
C LEU A 113 -11.26 -1.34 5.48
N SER A 114 -10.99 -2.53 5.01
CA SER A 114 -12.05 -3.48 4.72
C SER A 114 -11.79 -4.80 5.40
N VAL A 115 -12.84 -5.56 5.59
CA VAL A 115 -12.74 -6.89 6.19
C VAL A 115 -13.18 -7.89 5.14
N ALA A 116 -12.27 -8.77 4.78
CA ALA A 116 -12.58 -9.82 3.84
C ALA A 116 -13.04 -11.07 4.60
N THR A 117 -14.15 -11.62 4.19
CA THR A 117 -14.68 -12.84 4.79
C THR A 117 -15.14 -13.77 3.68
N GLY A 118 -15.22 -15.05 3.99
CA GLY A 118 -15.72 -16.01 3.04
C GLY A 118 -15.96 -17.34 3.71
N LYS A 119 -16.58 -18.25 2.98
CA LYS A 119 -16.93 -19.54 3.55
C LYS A 119 -15.72 -20.33 4.02
N ASN A 120 -14.68 -20.32 3.23
CA ASN A 120 -13.52 -21.15 3.47
C ASN A 120 -12.27 -20.36 3.79
N ILE A 121 -12.44 -19.11 4.18
CA ILE A 121 -11.32 -18.27 4.57
C ILE A 121 -11.59 -17.63 5.90
N ASN A 122 -10.54 -17.47 6.67
CA ASN A 122 -10.65 -16.74 7.91
C ASN A 122 -10.83 -15.25 7.61
N PRO A 123 -11.61 -14.53 8.42
CA PRO A 123 -11.73 -13.09 8.23
C PRO A 123 -10.36 -12.43 8.36
N TYR A 124 -10.09 -11.48 7.50
CA TYR A 124 -8.87 -10.70 7.63
C TYR A 124 -9.14 -9.26 7.24
N VAL A 125 -8.29 -8.39 7.73
CA VAL A 125 -8.40 -6.96 7.50
C VAL A 125 -7.49 -6.60 6.34
N SER A 126 -8.05 -5.87 5.37
CA SER A 126 -7.28 -5.37 4.25
C SER A 126 -7.27 -3.86 4.32
N LEU A 127 -6.10 -3.29 4.22
CA LEU A 127 -5.91 -1.85 4.34
C LEU A 127 -5.38 -1.32 3.02
N GLU A 128 -6.15 -0.41 2.40
CA GLU A 128 -5.71 0.25 1.18
C GLU A 128 -5.20 1.63 1.55
N ILE A 129 -3.92 1.84 1.36
CA ILE A 129 -3.27 3.08 1.76
C ILE A 129 -2.87 3.89 0.54
N TYR A 130 -3.46 5.08 0.43
CA TYR A 130 -3.06 6.06 -0.57
C TYR A 130 -2.26 7.14 0.13
N VAL A 131 -1.12 7.51 -0.43
CA VAL A 131 -0.26 8.52 0.16
C VAL A 131 -0.35 9.82 -0.63
N SER A 132 -0.31 10.93 0.10
CA SER A 132 -0.28 12.25 -0.52
C SER A 132 1.14 12.74 -0.70
N SER A 133 2.07 12.24 0.10
CA SER A 133 3.48 12.56 -0.04
C SER A 133 4.34 11.51 0.64
N VAL A 134 5.59 11.44 0.23
CA VAL A 134 6.60 10.61 0.89
C VAL A 134 7.80 11.49 1.16
N GLU A 135 8.50 11.20 2.26
CA GLU A 135 9.69 11.93 2.61
C GLU A 135 10.81 10.93 2.89
N LYS A 136 11.83 10.97 2.07
CA LYS A 136 12.97 10.07 2.22
C LYS A 136 13.84 10.52 3.38
N GLU A 137 14.35 9.54 4.11
CA GLU A 137 15.34 9.82 5.12
C GLU A 137 16.59 10.31 4.43
N ASN A 138 17.11 11.43 4.90
CA ASN A 138 18.22 12.05 4.23
C ASN A 138 19.54 11.60 4.84
N ASP A 139 20.18 10.63 4.18
CA ASP A 139 21.44 10.09 4.66
C ASP A 139 22.61 11.02 4.51
N ASN A 140 22.41 12.08 3.75
CA ASN A 140 23.50 13.02 3.54
C ASN A 140 23.73 13.90 4.73
N ASP A 141 22.84 13.86 5.67
CA ASP A 141 22.95 14.73 6.84
C ASP A 141 24.17 14.47 7.66
N MET A 142 24.70 13.30 7.52
CA MET A 142 25.84 12.97 8.29
C MET A 142 27.07 13.63 7.83
N ASN A 143 27.04 14.31 6.79
CA ASN A 143 28.24 15.00 6.30
C ASN A 143 28.49 16.26 7.04
#